data_5c0760992313c6fdd570667bfbf8b325
#
_entry.id   5c0760992313c6fdd570667bfbf8b325
#
_cell.length_a   1.000
_cell.length_b   1.000
_cell.length_c   1.000
_cell.angle_alpha   90.00
_cell.angle_beta   90.00
_cell.angle_gamma   90.00
#
_symmetry.space_group_name_H-M   'P 1'
#
loop_
_entity.id
_entity.type
_entity.pdbx_description
1 polymer ?
#
loop_
_entity_poly.entity_id
_entity_poly.type
_entity_poly.pdbx_seq_one_letter_code
_entity_poly.pdbx_strand_id
1 'polypeptide(L)'
;YKCIFLYNYNLHINIMINKTLFVYNSLNLFKILHEIKENLYFEIKHIDQKDYKKVNFGQYENYLIISTNSNEKIQNCIIINNLPKKITKIVEIINLSFLKIKFKNQSKHKIGKYTLDLNSRKIYFEDKSLNLTEKESDLILFINSLKRADLKKIQKTVWGHSNDLETHTVETHIY
;
A
#
# COMPACT_ATOMS: atom_id res chain seq x y z
N TYR A 1 11.70 31.84 -1.94
CA TYR A 1 10.30 31.50 -2.32
C TYR A 1 10.23 30.63 -3.58
N LYS A 2 11.10 30.81 -4.59
CA LYS A 2 11.11 30.00 -5.83
C LYS A 2 11.51 28.52 -5.62
N CYS A 3 12.42 28.21 -4.68
CA CYS A 3 12.86 26.83 -4.42
C CYS A 3 11.78 25.96 -3.74
N ILE A 4 10.95 26.55 -2.88
CA ILE A 4 9.86 25.81 -2.20
C ILE A 4 8.75 25.43 -3.19
N PHE A 5 8.47 26.32 -4.16
CA PHE A 5 7.47 26.06 -5.21
C PHE A 5 7.91 24.94 -6.17
N LEU A 6 9.20 24.92 -6.56
CA LEU A 6 9.77 23.87 -7.41
C LEU A 6 9.88 22.53 -6.68
N TYR A 7 10.17 22.53 -5.37
CA TYR A 7 10.20 21.31 -4.57
C TYR A 7 8.81 20.70 -4.40
N ASN A 8 7.80 21.54 -4.15
CA ASN A 8 6.41 21.08 -4.08
C ASN A 8 5.87 20.63 -5.46
N TYR A 9 6.27 21.29 -6.55
CA TYR A 9 5.87 20.89 -7.90
C TYR A 9 6.48 19.56 -8.30
N ASN A 10 7.77 19.32 -8.00
CA ASN A 10 8.43 18.05 -8.22
C ASN A 10 7.91 16.92 -7.31
N LEU A 11 7.52 17.24 -6.07
CA LEU A 11 6.87 16.28 -5.17
C LEU A 11 5.48 15.89 -5.68
N HIS A 12 4.71 16.86 -6.18
CA HIS A 12 3.40 16.61 -6.80
C HIS A 12 3.53 15.76 -8.08
N ILE A 13 4.50 16.06 -8.95
CA ILE A 13 4.79 15.27 -10.15
C ILE A 13 5.23 13.85 -9.80
N ASN A 14 6.11 13.67 -8.81
CA ASN A 14 6.50 12.33 -8.33
C ASN A 14 5.34 11.57 -7.69
N ILE A 15 4.38 12.25 -7.04
CA ILE A 15 3.17 11.62 -6.50
C ILE A 15 2.22 11.21 -7.63
N MET A 16 2.19 11.93 -8.76
CA MET A 16 1.42 11.56 -9.95
C MET A 16 1.98 10.33 -10.69
N ILE A 17 3.31 10.17 -10.73
CA ILE A 17 3.99 9.18 -11.58
C ILE A 17 3.76 7.73 -11.10
N ASN A 18 3.31 7.52 -9.85
CA ASN A 18 3.24 6.17 -9.27
C ASN A 18 1.84 5.57 -9.15
N LYS A 19 0.80 6.21 -9.71
CA LYS A 19 -0.56 5.67 -9.65
C LYS A 19 -1.11 5.44 -11.05
N THR A 20 -1.46 4.22 -11.38
CA THR A 20 -2.05 3.87 -12.67
C THR A 20 -3.42 3.22 -12.48
N LEU A 21 -4.44 3.82 -13.08
CA LEU A 21 -5.79 3.27 -13.17
C LEU A 21 -5.95 2.53 -14.51
N PHE A 22 -6.26 1.27 -14.43
CA PHE A 22 -6.65 0.47 -15.59
C PHE A 22 -8.16 0.37 -15.64
N VAL A 23 -8.75 0.85 -16.73
CA VAL A 23 -10.19 0.69 -17.01
C VAL A 23 -10.37 -0.59 -17.81
N TYR A 24 -10.91 -1.62 -17.16
CA TYR A 24 -11.05 -2.94 -17.72
C TYR A 24 -12.39 -3.11 -18.42
N ASN A 25 -12.32 -3.47 -19.68
CA ASN A 25 -13.46 -3.83 -20.54
C ASN A 25 -14.63 -2.82 -20.54
N SER A 26 -14.33 -1.52 -20.38
CA SER A 26 -15.32 -0.44 -20.38
C SER A 26 -14.79 0.81 -21.08
N LEU A 27 -14.90 0.83 -22.41
CA LEU A 27 -14.42 1.93 -23.24
C LEU A 27 -15.14 3.26 -22.95
N ASN A 28 -16.45 3.21 -22.62
CA ASN A 28 -17.21 4.43 -22.30
C ASN A 28 -16.71 5.06 -21.00
N LEU A 29 -16.48 4.26 -19.95
CA LEU A 29 -15.92 4.76 -18.69
C LEU A 29 -14.51 5.31 -18.89
N PHE A 30 -13.69 4.64 -19.73
CA PHE A 30 -12.36 5.13 -20.07
C PHE A 30 -12.42 6.50 -20.76
N LYS A 31 -13.27 6.69 -21.76
CA LYS A 31 -13.44 7.96 -22.48
C LYS A 31 -13.85 9.09 -21.52
N ILE A 32 -14.86 8.85 -20.68
CA ILE A 32 -15.33 9.84 -19.69
C ILE A 32 -14.20 10.26 -18.73
N LEU A 33 -13.46 9.29 -18.17
CA LEU A 33 -12.34 9.59 -17.28
C LEU A 33 -11.19 10.28 -18.03
N HIS A 34 -10.95 9.92 -19.29
CA HIS A 34 -9.90 10.51 -20.11
C HIS A 34 -10.19 11.99 -20.46
N GLU A 35 -11.46 12.39 -20.62
CA GLU A 35 -11.86 13.78 -20.83
C GLU A 35 -11.46 14.68 -19.66
N ILE A 36 -11.48 14.16 -18.45
CA ILE A 36 -11.15 14.92 -17.22
C ILE A 36 -9.74 14.63 -16.71
N LYS A 37 -8.87 13.97 -17.49
CA LYS A 37 -7.54 13.50 -17.06
C LYS A 37 -6.66 14.57 -16.43
N GLU A 38 -6.78 15.83 -16.90
CA GLU A 38 -6.01 16.98 -16.36
C GLU A 38 -6.34 17.29 -14.89
N ASN A 39 -7.51 16.86 -14.42
CA ASN A 39 -7.96 17.03 -13.03
C ASN A 39 -7.74 15.79 -12.16
N LEU A 40 -7.09 14.75 -12.70
CA LEU A 40 -6.87 13.48 -12.00
C LEU A 40 -5.41 13.34 -11.57
N TYR A 41 -5.19 12.78 -10.39
CA TYR A 41 -3.86 12.55 -9.80
C TYR A 41 -3.36 11.12 -10.04
N PHE A 42 -3.69 10.54 -11.21
CA PHE A 42 -3.28 9.20 -11.63
C PHE A 42 -3.32 9.08 -13.15
N GLU A 43 -2.48 8.22 -13.71
CA GLU A 43 -2.51 7.86 -15.13
C GLU A 43 -3.67 6.91 -15.42
N ILE A 44 -4.29 7.03 -16.61
CA ILE A 44 -5.42 6.18 -17.01
C ILE A 44 -5.02 5.37 -18.24
N LYS A 45 -5.24 4.07 -18.17
CA LYS A 45 -5.03 3.12 -19.29
C LYS A 45 -6.27 2.28 -19.51
N HIS A 46 -6.60 2.01 -20.77
CA HIS A 46 -7.65 1.06 -21.12
C HIS A 46 -7.05 -0.32 -21.34
N ILE A 47 -7.73 -1.35 -20.86
CA ILE A 47 -7.37 -2.76 -21.08
C ILE A 47 -8.59 -3.55 -21.46
N ASP A 48 -8.53 -4.25 -22.59
CA ASP A 48 -9.52 -5.24 -22.99
C ASP A 48 -9.25 -6.60 -22.35
N GLN A 49 -10.28 -7.45 -22.31
CA GLN A 49 -10.18 -8.81 -21.78
C GLN A 49 -9.06 -9.63 -22.45
N LYS A 50 -8.83 -9.44 -23.74
CA LYS A 50 -7.81 -10.14 -24.52
C LYS A 50 -6.38 -9.75 -24.10
N ASP A 51 -6.19 -8.49 -23.69
CA ASP A 51 -4.88 -7.94 -23.36
C ASP A 51 -4.56 -8.00 -21.87
N TYR A 52 -5.56 -8.26 -21.01
CA TYR A 52 -5.38 -8.36 -19.57
C TYR A 52 -4.25 -9.32 -19.16
N LYS A 53 -4.19 -10.51 -19.77
CA LYS A 53 -3.18 -11.55 -19.48
C LYS A 53 -1.76 -11.17 -19.95
N LYS A 54 -1.64 -10.20 -20.88
CA LYS A 54 -0.35 -9.74 -21.43
C LYS A 54 0.27 -8.62 -20.60
N VAL A 55 -0.52 -7.96 -19.74
CA VAL A 55 -0.04 -6.85 -18.93
C VAL A 55 0.79 -7.38 -17.77
N ASN A 56 2.05 -6.95 -17.69
CA ASN A 56 2.88 -7.18 -16.52
C ASN A 56 2.56 -6.14 -15.42
N PHE A 57 1.63 -6.45 -14.53
CA PHE A 57 1.26 -5.56 -13.42
C PHE A 57 2.39 -5.35 -12.40
N GLY A 58 3.40 -6.21 -12.35
CA GLY A 58 4.54 -6.09 -11.44
C GLY A 58 5.42 -4.86 -11.69
N GLN A 59 5.33 -4.25 -12.87
CA GLN A 59 6.04 -3.00 -13.20
C GLN A 59 5.37 -1.75 -12.64
N TYR A 60 4.13 -1.86 -12.12
CA TYR A 60 3.37 -0.75 -11.56
C TYR A 60 3.37 -0.84 -10.03
N GLU A 61 3.98 0.14 -9.37
CA GLU A 61 4.06 0.17 -7.92
C GLU A 61 2.68 0.31 -7.25
N ASN A 62 1.85 1.19 -7.80
CA ASN A 62 0.49 1.45 -7.31
C ASN A 62 -0.49 1.41 -8.47
N TYR A 63 -1.09 0.26 -8.71
CA TYR A 63 -2.11 0.15 -9.74
C TYR A 63 -3.46 -0.27 -9.16
N LEU A 64 -4.50 0.16 -9.84
CA LEU A 64 -5.89 -0.16 -9.55
C LEU A 64 -6.58 -0.53 -10.86
N ILE A 65 -7.44 -1.52 -10.81
CA ILE A 65 -8.30 -1.91 -11.94
C ILE A 65 -9.72 -1.52 -11.60
N ILE A 66 -10.43 -0.92 -12.54
CA ILE A 66 -11.84 -0.58 -12.41
C ILE A 66 -12.64 -1.31 -13.50
N SER A 67 -13.72 -1.97 -13.10
CA SER A 67 -14.61 -2.69 -14.01
C SER A 67 -16.07 -2.37 -13.70
N THR A 68 -16.92 -2.48 -14.70
CA THR A 68 -18.38 -2.41 -14.57
C THR A 68 -19.02 -3.81 -14.46
N ASN A 69 -18.26 -4.86 -14.70
CA ASN A 69 -18.71 -6.25 -14.67
C ASN A 69 -18.16 -6.99 -13.44
N SER A 70 -19.02 -7.73 -12.75
CA SER A 70 -18.71 -8.41 -11.48
C SER A 70 -18.16 -9.84 -11.62
N ASN A 71 -18.06 -10.37 -12.84
CA ASN A 71 -17.87 -11.81 -13.06
C ASN A 71 -16.43 -12.33 -12.94
N GLU A 72 -15.42 -11.47 -12.72
CA GLU A 72 -14.02 -11.90 -12.64
C GLU A 72 -13.37 -11.51 -11.31
N LYS A 73 -12.76 -12.48 -10.64
CA LYS A 73 -11.91 -12.23 -9.45
C LYS A 73 -10.56 -11.67 -9.89
N ILE A 74 -10.49 -10.37 -10.11
CA ILE A 74 -9.28 -9.65 -10.49
C ILE A 74 -8.66 -9.02 -9.25
N GLN A 75 -7.36 -9.20 -9.05
CA GLN A 75 -6.64 -8.58 -7.96
C GLN A 75 -6.60 -7.05 -8.13
N ASN A 76 -6.73 -6.30 -7.02
CA ASN A 76 -6.79 -4.84 -7.00
C ASN A 76 -7.89 -4.25 -7.92
N CYS A 77 -9.02 -4.98 -8.07
CA CYS A 77 -10.15 -4.54 -8.87
C CYS A 77 -11.26 -3.94 -8.02
N ILE A 78 -11.79 -2.82 -8.50
CA ILE A 78 -13.04 -2.23 -7.99
C ILE A 78 -14.12 -2.44 -9.03
N ILE A 79 -15.26 -2.90 -8.56
CA ILE A 79 -16.45 -3.06 -9.39
C ILE A 79 -17.36 -1.86 -9.15
N ILE A 80 -17.68 -1.11 -10.20
CA ILE A 80 -18.66 -0.03 -10.15
C ILE A 80 -20.04 -0.61 -10.46
N ASN A 81 -20.78 -0.86 -9.41
CA ASN A 81 -22.17 -1.29 -9.51
C ASN A 81 -23.13 -0.09 -9.54
N ASN A 82 -24.37 -0.31 -9.97
CA ASN A 82 -25.47 0.67 -9.95
C ASN A 82 -25.14 1.95 -10.74
N LEU A 83 -24.82 1.79 -12.01
CA LEU A 83 -24.76 2.90 -12.95
C LEU A 83 -26.18 3.35 -13.38
N PRO A 84 -26.41 4.64 -13.65
CA PRO A 84 -25.43 5.74 -13.71
C PRO A 84 -25.03 6.31 -12.35
N LYS A 85 -23.76 6.72 -12.20
CA LYS A 85 -23.24 7.44 -11.03
C LYS A 85 -22.62 8.76 -11.45
N LYS A 86 -22.66 9.74 -10.55
CA LYS A 86 -21.93 11.01 -10.76
C LYS A 86 -20.44 10.74 -10.89
N ILE A 87 -19.78 11.36 -11.86
CA ILE A 87 -18.35 11.18 -12.11
C ILE A 87 -17.48 11.52 -10.91
N THR A 88 -17.86 12.56 -10.16
CA THR A 88 -17.19 12.94 -8.91
C THR A 88 -17.18 11.80 -7.88
N LYS A 89 -18.29 11.04 -7.80
CA LYS A 89 -18.38 9.88 -6.89
C LYS A 89 -17.49 8.72 -7.35
N ILE A 90 -17.37 8.52 -8.65
CA ILE A 90 -16.46 7.51 -9.22
C ILE A 90 -15.01 7.88 -8.90
N VAL A 91 -14.61 9.13 -9.11
CA VAL A 91 -13.26 9.63 -8.81
C VAL A 91 -12.96 9.53 -7.30
N GLU A 92 -13.92 9.83 -6.42
CA GLU A 92 -13.77 9.65 -4.98
C GLU A 92 -13.49 8.19 -4.61
N ILE A 93 -14.26 7.25 -5.15
CA ILE A 93 -14.06 5.81 -4.93
C ILE A 93 -12.66 5.37 -5.39
N ILE A 94 -12.20 5.83 -6.56
CA ILE A 94 -10.86 5.53 -7.09
C ILE A 94 -9.79 6.07 -6.13
N ASN A 95 -9.88 7.33 -5.71
CA ASN A 95 -8.91 7.95 -4.82
C ASN A 95 -8.83 7.24 -3.45
N LEU A 96 -9.98 6.92 -2.85
CA LEU A 96 -10.03 6.15 -1.60
C LEU A 96 -9.40 4.77 -1.75
N SER A 97 -9.56 4.14 -2.90
CA SER A 97 -9.00 2.81 -3.15
C SER A 97 -7.48 2.86 -3.37
N PHE A 98 -6.96 3.87 -4.04
CA PHE A 98 -5.51 4.10 -4.10
C PHE A 98 -4.92 4.35 -2.70
N LEU A 99 -5.61 5.09 -1.84
CA LEU A 99 -5.17 5.28 -0.45
C LEU A 99 -5.12 3.94 0.31
N LYS A 100 -6.14 3.11 0.19
CA LYS A 100 -6.17 1.77 0.82
C LYS A 100 -5.00 0.90 0.35
N ILE A 101 -4.69 0.89 -0.95
CA ILE A 101 -3.55 0.14 -1.50
C ILE A 101 -2.23 0.67 -0.93
N LYS A 102 -2.06 2.00 -0.90
CA LYS A 102 -0.87 2.63 -0.32
C LYS A 102 -0.67 2.22 1.14
N PHE A 103 -1.71 2.33 1.98
CA PHE A 103 -1.65 1.91 3.38
C PHE A 103 -1.30 0.43 3.52
N LYS A 104 -1.90 -0.43 2.70
CA LYS A 104 -1.60 -1.86 2.69
C LYS A 104 -0.15 -2.16 2.30
N ASN A 105 0.40 -1.42 1.35
CA ASN A 105 1.79 -1.62 0.90
C ASN A 105 2.80 -1.06 1.90
N GLN A 106 2.49 0.09 2.53
CA GLN A 106 3.35 0.71 3.55
C GLN A 106 3.45 -0.10 4.85
N SER A 107 2.44 -0.93 5.15
CA SER A 107 2.48 -1.79 6.35
C SER A 107 3.37 -3.01 6.20
N LYS A 108 3.78 -3.36 4.99
CA LYS A 108 4.56 -4.58 4.73
C LYS A 108 6.06 -4.28 4.71
N HIS A 109 6.78 -4.92 5.63
CA HIS A 109 8.22 -4.82 5.76
C HIS A 109 8.87 -6.17 5.44
N LYS A 110 9.83 -6.18 4.51
CA LYS A 110 10.66 -7.36 4.24
C LYS A 110 11.75 -7.49 5.30
N ILE A 111 11.84 -8.64 5.95
CA ILE A 111 12.81 -8.98 6.98
C ILE A 111 13.48 -10.29 6.59
N GLY A 112 14.57 -10.19 5.83
CA GLY A 112 15.19 -11.35 5.21
C GLY A 112 14.22 -12.07 4.28
N LYS A 113 13.91 -13.34 4.57
CA LYS A 113 12.94 -14.15 3.83
C LYS A 113 11.49 -13.99 4.31
N TYR A 114 11.27 -13.26 5.38
CA TYR A 114 9.94 -13.02 5.96
C TYR A 114 9.32 -11.72 5.48
N THR A 115 8.00 -11.62 5.55
CA THR A 115 7.25 -10.38 5.35
C THR A 115 6.43 -10.07 6.60
N LEU A 116 6.72 -8.99 7.28
CA LEU A 116 5.96 -8.48 8.40
C LEU A 116 4.91 -7.48 7.91
N ASP A 117 3.65 -7.72 8.25
CA ASP A 117 2.54 -6.79 8.01
C ASP A 117 2.11 -6.17 9.34
N LEU A 118 2.39 -4.88 9.52
CA LEU A 118 2.09 -4.14 10.74
C LEU A 118 0.60 -3.94 10.98
N ASN A 119 -0.20 -3.80 9.89
CA ASN A 119 -1.64 -3.59 10.01
C ASN A 119 -2.35 -4.84 10.56
N SER A 120 -1.96 -6.00 10.08
CA SER A 120 -2.52 -7.27 10.55
C SER A 120 -1.76 -7.87 11.73
N ARG A 121 -0.60 -7.29 12.10
CA ARG A 121 0.34 -7.82 13.10
C ARG A 121 0.67 -9.29 12.83
N LYS A 122 1.02 -9.59 11.58
CA LYS A 122 1.37 -10.94 11.14
C LYS A 122 2.72 -10.96 10.45
N ILE A 123 3.48 -12.01 10.72
CA ILE A 123 4.68 -12.32 9.95
C ILE A 123 4.40 -13.53 9.06
N TYR A 124 4.82 -13.43 7.80
CA TYR A 124 4.58 -14.44 6.76
C TYR A 124 5.89 -15.03 6.29
N PHE A 125 5.89 -16.31 6.06
CA PHE A 125 6.95 -17.03 5.36
C PHE A 125 6.31 -18.13 4.50
N GLU A 126 6.44 -18.01 3.17
CA GLU A 126 5.75 -18.87 2.22
C GLU A 126 4.23 -18.86 2.50
N ASP A 127 3.61 -20.04 2.67
CA ASP A 127 2.19 -20.19 2.97
C ASP A 127 1.87 -20.15 4.48
N LYS A 128 2.88 -19.94 5.33
CA LYS A 128 2.72 -19.90 6.79
C LYS A 128 2.62 -18.49 7.29
N SER A 129 1.81 -18.30 8.33
CA SER A 129 1.70 -17.00 9.03
C SER A 129 1.62 -17.19 10.54
N LEU A 130 2.20 -16.24 11.26
CA LEU A 130 2.16 -16.18 12.72
C LEU A 130 1.59 -14.82 13.14
N ASN A 131 0.66 -14.81 14.10
CA ASN A 131 0.18 -13.58 14.71
C ASN A 131 1.20 -13.08 15.72
N LEU A 132 1.42 -11.79 15.74
CA LEU A 132 2.33 -11.11 16.65
C LEU A 132 1.55 -10.14 17.54
N THR A 133 2.06 -9.91 18.72
CA THR A 133 1.68 -8.77 19.56
C THR A 133 2.27 -7.48 18.99
N GLU A 134 1.79 -6.33 19.48
CA GLU A 134 2.36 -5.04 19.10
C GLU A 134 3.85 -4.96 19.45
N LYS A 135 4.21 -5.36 20.65
CA LYS A 135 5.60 -5.33 21.14
C LYS A 135 6.54 -6.26 20.37
N GLU A 136 6.07 -7.42 19.97
CA GLU A 136 6.85 -8.33 19.11
C GLU A 136 7.06 -7.72 17.72
N SER A 137 6.04 -7.09 17.15
CA SER A 137 6.16 -6.40 15.87
C SER A 137 7.16 -5.25 15.93
N ASP A 138 7.09 -4.42 16.97
CA ASP A 138 8.00 -3.30 17.22
C ASP A 138 9.43 -3.79 17.44
N LEU A 139 9.61 -4.86 18.23
CA LEU A 139 10.90 -5.48 18.48
C LEU A 139 11.56 -5.97 17.20
N ILE A 140 10.80 -6.70 16.37
CA ILE A 140 11.29 -7.23 15.08
C ILE A 140 11.73 -6.08 14.15
N LEU A 141 10.94 -5.01 14.04
CA LEU A 141 11.29 -3.84 13.25
C LEU A 141 12.54 -3.14 13.79
N PHE A 142 12.60 -2.96 15.12
CA PHE A 142 13.72 -2.31 15.74
C PHE A 142 15.03 -3.07 15.51
N ILE A 143 15.02 -4.39 15.72
CA ILE A 143 16.20 -5.24 15.47
C ILE A 143 16.58 -5.23 13.99
N ASN A 144 15.60 -5.27 13.08
CA ASN A 144 15.87 -5.21 11.64
C ASN A 144 16.51 -3.87 11.21
N SER A 145 16.20 -2.78 11.88
CA SER A 145 16.76 -1.46 11.61
C SER A 145 18.22 -1.31 12.08
N LEU A 146 18.66 -2.17 13.00
CA LEU A 146 19.96 -2.12 13.63
C LEU A 146 20.78 -3.37 13.30
N LYS A 147 22.07 -3.19 13.02
CA LYS A 147 22.98 -4.35 12.85
C LYS A 147 23.29 -5.03 14.19
N ARG A 148 23.24 -4.27 15.29
CA ARG A 148 23.43 -4.73 16.68
C ARG A 148 22.64 -3.85 17.62
N ALA A 149 21.98 -4.44 18.59
CA ALA A 149 21.29 -3.75 19.68
C ALA A 149 21.66 -4.40 21.01
N ASP A 150 21.95 -3.59 22.02
CA ASP A 150 22.05 -4.07 23.39
C ASP A 150 20.67 -4.13 24.07
N LEU A 151 20.55 -4.92 25.13
CA LEU A 151 19.30 -5.13 25.84
C LEU A 151 18.69 -3.83 26.38
N LYS A 152 19.51 -2.92 26.91
CA LYS A 152 19.07 -1.63 27.46
C LYS A 152 18.48 -0.74 26.37
N LYS A 153 19.07 -0.75 25.17
CA LYS A 153 18.58 0.01 24.03
C LYS A 153 17.26 -0.55 23.51
N ILE A 154 17.13 -1.88 23.45
CA ILE A 154 15.88 -2.57 23.08
C ILE A 154 14.79 -2.18 24.09
N GLN A 155 15.04 -2.33 25.39
CA GLN A 155 14.11 -2.01 26.45
C GLN A 155 13.61 -0.57 26.36
N LYS A 156 14.52 0.39 26.25
CA LYS A 156 14.18 1.81 26.17
C LYS A 156 13.35 2.14 24.94
N THR A 157 13.66 1.56 23.78
CA THR A 157 13.03 1.93 22.51
C THR A 157 11.69 1.23 22.31
N VAL A 158 11.59 -0.06 22.64
CA VAL A 158 10.38 -0.85 22.37
C VAL A 158 9.37 -0.79 23.51
N TRP A 159 9.85 -0.75 24.78
CA TRP A 159 8.97 -0.75 25.96
C TRP A 159 8.77 0.62 26.61
N GLY A 160 9.55 1.64 26.20
CA GLY A 160 9.45 2.99 26.76
C GLY A 160 10.30 3.21 28.01
N HIS A 161 10.12 4.35 28.67
CA HIS A 161 11.03 4.89 29.67
C HIS A 161 10.95 4.30 31.09
N SER A 162 10.34 3.17 31.32
CA SER A 162 10.38 2.60 32.65
C SER A 162 11.76 2.00 32.90
N ASN A 163 12.60 2.75 33.65
CA ASN A 163 13.90 2.26 34.12
C ASN A 163 13.78 1.06 35.10
N ASP A 164 12.55 0.71 35.49
CA ASP A 164 12.23 -0.30 36.47
C ASP A 164 11.62 -1.59 35.92
N LEU A 165 11.45 -1.70 34.58
CA LEU A 165 11.11 -2.98 34.01
C LEU A 165 12.34 -3.88 34.03
N GLU A 166 12.25 -4.94 34.82
CA GLU A 166 13.27 -5.98 34.89
C GLU A 166 13.57 -6.47 33.44
N THR A 167 14.84 -6.69 33.16
CA THR A 167 15.32 -7.19 31.84
C THR A 167 14.64 -8.48 31.43
N HIS A 168 14.08 -9.24 32.35
CA HIS A 168 13.29 -10.45 32.12
C HIS A 168 12.12 -10.27 31.14
N THR A 169 11.48 -9.11 31.11
CA THR A 169 10.38 -8.88 30.15
C THR A 169 10.90 -8.89 28.71
N VAL A 170 12.06 -8.30 28.45
CA VAL A 170 12.67 -8.29 27.11
C VAL A 170 13.21 -9.66 26.75
N GLU A 171 13.86 -10.34 27.71
CA GLU A 171 14.39 -11.68 27.55
C GLU A 171 13.28 -12.69 27.17
N THR A 172 12.12 -12.62 27.84
CA THR A 172 10.97 -13.49 27.54
C THR A 172 10.46 -13.36 26.10
N HIS A 173 10.61 -12.18 25.49
CA HIS A 173 10.21 -11.96 24.10
C HIS A 173 11.30 -12.32 23.06
N ILE A 174 12.54 -12.55 23.50
CA ILE A 174 13.67 -12.87 22.62
C ILE A 174 13.94 -14.39 22.60
N TYR A 175 13.68 -15.09 23.68
CA TYR A 175 13.88 -16.52 23.86
C TYR A 175 12.56 -17.29 23.74
#